data_c0b0043f4fa06a15a21691d00c786b54
#
_entry.id   c0b0043f4fa06a15a21691d00c786b54
#
_cell.length_a   1.000
_cell.length_b   1.000
_cell.length_c   1.000
_cell.angle_alpha   90.00
_cell.angle_beta   90.00
_cell.angle_gamma   90.00
#
_symmetry.space_group_name_H-M   'P 1'
#
loop_
_entity.id
_entity.type
_entity.pdbx_description
1 polymer ?
#
loop_
_entity_poly.entity_id
_entity_poly.type
_entity_poly.pdbx_seq_one_letter_code
_entity_poly.pdbx_strand_id
1 'polypeptide(L)'
;MNESWDPAGPAVAVRAVTKTYANGVRAVRGVDLDVPAGEIRAVVGENGAGKSTLMKLLYGLEQPTSGEILIGGRPRVLRGPASAIALGVGMVHQNLMLVPSFTVAQNVVLGVEPGRRGLVDAKAAVEATARLAEEAGLAVDPLARVEAVSVGMRQRAEILKALHRRARVLILDEPTAVLTPQEAEDLFAAVRRLRDGGMTVLFISHKLREVREISDRVSVMRAGALVGTVDTADTSEHSLAAMMVGREMSLDVARARARRAGTTLRVRGLAHTAPTGQSLHGLDFDVAAGEIVGVAGIEGNGQTELAEILAGLRRPGAGSVHVGDTDTAGLDVAGHRRAGVGYVPEDRLHDGAALDESIADNLVVDRHDRPPLARRGVLRPAAVRSHAERLIEDYAIRTPDPSVPVRALSGGNMQKVVVARELSARPRLLIASQVTRGVDVGAMRFMYERLVAARDEGAAVLLISADLTELLALSDRLLVLKDGRLVARFDDTTGLTEKRVGLYMLGVEQHERGRLTEGLDGTAGAGGAAGAGSTGVGGPAAASGPAPTGPPPGPAPAPGTAPEPGPGPVPGPDPAPGPHTDTGPGQGSTTDPNDAGSGDPGKASTE
;
A
#
# COMPACT_ATOMS: atom_id res chain seq x y z
N MET A 1 -13.64 21.54 32.36
CA MET A 1 -15.11 21.62 32.43
C MET A 1 -15.66 20.38 31.73
N ASN A 2 -16.23 19.43 32.52
CA ASN A 2 -16.91 18.25 31.96
C ASN A 2 -18.24 18.71 31.36
N GLU A 3 -18.21 19.14 30.09
CA GLU A 3 -19.46 19.26 29.35
C GLU A 3 -19.99 17.84 29.11
N SER A 4 -20.97 17.46 29.93
CA SER A 4 -21.55 16.12 29.92
C SER A 4 -22.10 15.80 28.52
N TRP A 5 -21.70 14.65 28.01
CA TRP A 5 -22.34 14.02 26.86
C TRP A 5 -23.82 13.83 27.19
N ASP A 6 -24.69 14.07 26.21
CA ASP A 6 -26.09 13.72 26.34
C ASP A 6 -26.23 12.20 26.20
N PRO A 7 -26.60 11.48 27.25
CA PRO A 7 -26.70 10.02 27.18
C PRO A 7 -27.80 9.52 26.22
N ALA A 8 -28.76 10.39 25.86
CA ALA A 8 -29.84 10.07 24.93
C ALA A 8 -29.52 10.50 23.48
N GLY A 9 -28.41 11.25 23.28
CA GLY A 9 -28.02 11.73 21.97
C GLY A 9 -27.03 10.80 21.27
N PRO A 10 -26.84 11.00 19.95
CA PRO A 10 -25.81 10.25 19.20
C PRO A 10 -24.41 10.60 19.70
N ALA A 11 -23.50 9.62 19.69
CA ALA A 11 -22.10 9.86 20.00
C ALA A 11 -21.48 10.83 18.99
N VAL A 12 -21.80 10.62 17.71
CA VAL A 12 -21.42 11.48 16.60
C VAL A 12 -22.61 11.66 15.66
N ALA A 13 -22.87 12.89 15.26
CA ALA A 13 -23.79 13.15 14.16
C ALA A 13 -23.30 14.28 13.26
N VAL A 14 -23.72 14.26 12.02
CA VAL A 14 -23.56 15.35 11.06
C VAL A 14 -24.92 15.68 10.43
N ARG A 15 -25.15 16.98 10.19
CA ARG A 15 -26.40 17.48 9.64
C ARG A 15 -26.11 18.36 8.43
N ALA A 16 -26.58 17.94 7.27
CA ALA A 16 -26.44 18.63 5.99
C ALA A 16 -24.98 19.11 5.74
N VAL A 17 -23.99 18.33 6.19
CA VAL A 17 -22.57 18.73 6.13
C VAL A 17 -22.09 18.71 4.69
N THR A 18 -21.46 19.83 4.28
CA THR A 18 -20.81 19.96 2.98
C THR A 18 -19.35 20.31 3.13
N LYS A 19 -18.53 19.88 2.16
CA LYS A 19 -17.14 20.33 2.01
C LYS A 19 -16.83 20.55 0.54
N THR A 20 -16.47 21.79 0.22
CA THR A 20 -15.90 22.17 -1.08
C THR A 20 -14.51 22.69 -0.87
N TYR A 21 -13.53 22.13 -1.57
CA TYR A 21 -12.12 22.58 -1.53
C TYR A 21 -11.92 23.79 -2.45
N ALA A 22 -10.81 24.52 -2.28
CA ALA A 22 -10.45 25.70 -3.07
C ALA A 22 -10.36 25.44 -4.58
N ASN A 23 -10.03 24.22 -4.97
CA ASN A 23 -10.00 23.78 -6.38
C ASN A 23 -11.40 23.44 -6.95
N GLY A 24 -12.49 23.75 -6.24
CA GLY A 24 -13.86 23.51 -6.68
C GLY A 24 -14.38 22.07 -6.45
N VAL A 25 -13.56 21.16 -5.93
CA VAL A 25 -13.98 19.78 -5.67
C VAL A 25 -14.95 19.73 -4.49
N ARG A 26 -16.18 19.27 -4.75
CA ARG A 26 -17.21 19.02 -3.74
C ARG A 26 -17.04 17.61 -3.17
N ALA A 27 -16.22 17.47 -2.12
CA ALA A 27 -15.90 16.18 -1.52
C ALA A 27 -17.00 15.62 -0.62
N VAL A 28 -17.79 16.48 0.02
CA VAL A 28 -18.97 16.11 0.83
C VAL A 28 -20.15 17.00 0.42
N ARG A 29 -21.32 16.39 0.22
CA ARG A 29 -22.49 17.02 -0.42
C ARG A 29 -23.75 16.83 0.40
N GLY A 30 -23.88 17.55 1.52
CA GLY A 30 -25.07 17.52 2.37
C GLY A 30 -25.26 16.14 3.02
N VAL A 31 -24.26 15.67 3.73
CA VAL A 31 -24.31 14.37 4.42
C VAL A 31 -25.03 14.53 5.75
N ASP A 32 -25.99 13.63 5.99
CA ASP A 32 -26.67 13.41 7.27
C ASP A 32 -26.31 12.02 7.77
N LEU A 33 -25.66 11.92 8.94
CA LEU A 33 -25.24 10.67 9.53
C LEU A 33 -25.42 10.73 11.04
N ASP A 34 -26.03 9.70 11.62
CA ASP A 34 -26.14 9.49 13.07
C ASP A 34 -25.43 8.20 13.46
N VAL A 35 -24.56 8.29 14.47
CA VAL A 35 -23.88 7.15 15.06
C VAL A 35 -24.19 7.10 16.54
N PRO A 36 -25.00 6.15 17.00
CA PRO A 36 -25.30 5.92 18.41
C PRO A 36 -24.04 5.62 19.23
N ALA A 37 -24.12 5.83 20.53
CA ALA A 37 -23.05 5.45 21.44
C ALA A 37 -22.92 3.92 21.54
N GLY A 38 -21.67 3.42 21.57
CA GLY A 38 -21.39 1.99 21.69
C GLY A 38 -21.65 1.18 20.41
N GLU A 39 -21.69 1.84 19.25
CA GLU A 39 -21.87 1.19 17.95
C GLU A 39 -20.55 1.17 17.16
N ILE A 40 -20.29 0.08 16.44
CA ILE A 40 -19.28 0.03 15.38
C ILE A 40 -19.97 0.36 14.06
N ARG A 41 -19.78 1.58 13.56
CA ARG A 41 -20.30 2.03 12.29
C ARG A 41 -19.23 1.92 11.21
N ALA A 42 -19.42 1.04 10.25
CA ALA A 42 -18.60 1.07 9.05
C ALA A 42 -19.03 2.20 8.10
N VAL A 43 -18.06 2.89 7.52
CA VAL A 43 -18.27 3.89 6.46
C VAL A 43 -17.56 3.40 5.21
N VAL A 44 -18.33 2.96 4.22
CA VAL A 44 -17.82 2.37 2.98
C VAL A 44 -18.13 3.25 1.78
N GLY A 45 -17.44 3.04 0.67
CA GLY A 45 -17.64 3.78 -0.58
C GLY A 45 -16.38 3.70 -1.44
N GLU A 46 -16.49 4.03 -2.72
CA GLU A 46 -15.35 4.10 -3.63
C GLU A 46 -14.31 5.15 -3.19
N ASN A 47 -13.09 5.06 -3.75
CA ASN A 47 -12.09 6.10 -3.57
C ASN A 47 -12.60 7.43 -4.17
N GLY A 48 -12.44 8.51 -3.41
CA GLY A 48 -13.05 9.78 -3.78
C GLY A 48 -14.52 9.93 -3.40
N ALA A 49 -15.15 8.94 -2.77
CA ALA A 49 -16.54 9.04 -2.28
C ALA A 49 -16.75 10.04 -1.13
N GLY A 50 -15.65 10.60 -0.56
CA GLY A 50 -15.70 11.59 0.50
C GLY A 50 -15.51 11.05 1.91
N LYS A 51 -15.26 9.74 2.10
CA LYS A 51 -15.10 9.09 3.41
C LYS A 51 -14.03 9.75 4.29
N SER A 52 -12.79 9.77 3.83
CA SER A 52 -11.67 10.36 4.59
C SER A 52 -11.85 11.87 4.79
N THR A 53 -12.53 12.58 3.86
CA THR A 53 -12.89 13.99 4.06
C THR A 53 -13.89 14.12 5.21
N LEU A 54 -14.93 13.28 5.26
CA LEU A 54 -15.89 13.28 6.36
C LEU A 54 -15.20 13.00 7.70
N MET A 55 -14.27 12.05 7.75
CA MET A 55 -13.52 11.78 8.97
C MET A 55 -12.59 12.94 9.38
N LYS A 56 -11.93 13.57 8.41
CA LYS A 56 -11.14 14.79 8.67
C LYS A 56 -11.98 15.93 9.24
N LEU A 57 -13.23 16.07 8.81
CA LEU A 57 -14.17 17.02 9.39
C LEU A 57 -14.53 16.65 10.84
N LEU A 58 -14.81 15.38 11.12
CA LEU A 58 -15.14 14.87 12.46
C LEU A 58 -13.95 14.95 13.43
N TYR A 59 -12.72 14.89 12.92
CA TYR A 59 -11.50 15.04 13.72
C TYR A 59 -10.99 16.48 13.78
N GLY A 60 -11.63 17.42 13.04
CA GLY A 60 -11.26 18.83 13.04
C GLY A 60 -10.04 19.19 12.19
N LEU A 61 -9.51 18.27 11.38
CA LEU A 61 -8.44 18.56 10.41
C LEU A 61 -8.91 19.42 9.26
N GLU A 62 -10.19 19.35 8.95
CA GLU A 62 -10.87 20.17 7.94
C GLU A 62 -12.08 20.86 8.56
N GLN A 63 -12.48 21.98 7.98
CA GLN A 63 -13.71 22.67 8.39
C GLN A 63 -14.81 22.41 7.37
N PRO A 64 -16.06 22.19 7.79
CA PRO A 64 -17.19 22.11 6.86
C PRO A 64 -17.40 23.44 6.15
N THR A 65 -17.83 23.38 4.90
CA THR A 65 -18.28 24.59 4.17
C THR A 65 -19.64 25.04 4.66
N SER A 66 -20.53 24.09 5.00
CA SER A 66 -21.82 24.31 5.64
C SER A 66 -22.27 23.08 6.39
N GLY A 67 -23.33 23.19 7.18
CA GLY A 67 -23.87 22.13 8.02
C GLY A 67 -23.28 22.12 9.42
N GLU A 68 -23.69 21.15 10.23
CA GLU A 68 -23.34 21.05 11.65
C GLU A 68 -22.77 19.69 12.00
N ILE A 69 -21.82 19.69 12.94
CA ILE A 69 -21.24 18.48 13.54
C ILE A 69 -21.68 18.42 15.01
N LEU A 70 -22.23 17.29 15.43
CA LEU A 70 -22.60 17.03 16.80
C LEU A 70 -21.67 15.98 17.40
N ILE A 71 -21.14 16.24 18.59
CA ILE A 71 -20.37 15.29 19.39
C ILE A 71 -21.04 15.18 20.76
N GLY A 72 -21.38 13.96 21.16
CA GLY A 72 -22.10 13.69 22.40
C GLY A 72 -23.49 14.37 22.43
N GLY A 73 -24.21 14.35 21.30
CA GLY A 73 -25.54 14.92 21.14
C GLY A 73 -25.59 16.45 21.02
N ARG A 74 -24.46 17.17 21.02
CA ARG A 74 -24.42 18.64 21.03
C ARG A 74 -23.67 19.19 19.82
N PRO A 75 -24.14 20.25 19.15
CA PRO A 75 -23.41 20.92 18.09
C PRO A 75 -22.05 21.44 18.57
N ARG A 76 -20.99 21.18 17.79
CA ARG A 76 -19.61 21.55 18.12
C ARG A 76 -18.89 22.14 16.91
N VAL A 77 -18.11 23.17 17.17
CA VAL A 77 -17.17 23.73 16.18
C VAL A 77 -15.77 23.18 16.48
N LEU A 78 -15.30 22.29 15.60
CA LEU A 78 -13.99 21.64 15.75
C LEU A 78 -12.92 22.48 15.05
N ARG A 79 -12.30 23.41 15.76
CA ARG A 79 -11.27 24.33 15.19
C ARG A 79 -9.92 23.63 14.88
N GLY A 80 -9.76 22.39 15.28
CA GLY A 80 -8.56 21.59 15.06
C GLY A 80 -8.62 20.27 15.81
N PRO A 81 -7.67 19.34 15.59
CA PRO A 81 -7.61 18.04 16.27
C PRO A 81 -7.62 18.15 17.80
N ALA A 82 -6.99 19.18 18.38
CA ALA A 82 -6.99 19.39 19.83
C ALA A 82 -8.40 19.58 20.38
N SER A 83 -9.32 20.24 19.64
CA SER A 83 -10.71 20.39 20.06
C SER A 83 -11.50 19.07 19.97
N ALA A 84 -11.23 18.24 18.97
CA ALA A 84 -11.84 16.91 18.84
C ALA A 84 -11.36 15.98 19.95
N ILE A 85 -10.05 15.95 20.22
CA ILE A 85 -9.44 15.18 21.31
C ILE A 85 -10.02 15.59 22.67
N ALA A 86 -10.17 16.88 22.95
CA ALA A 86 -10.75 17.38 24.20
C ALA A 86 -12.22 16.95 24.37
N LEU A 87 -12.95 16.68 23.27
CA LEU A 87 -14.30 16.14 23.27
C LEU A 87 -14.35 14.61 23.28
N GLY A 88 -13.19 13.94 23.32
CA GLY A 88 -13.10 12.48 23.36
C GLY A 88 -13.18 11.81 21.99
N VAL A 89 -12.81 12.50 20.90
CA VAL A 89 -12.68 11.90 19.56
C VAL A 89 -11.20 11.58 19.32
N GLY A 90 -10.87 10.32 19.09
CA GLY A 90 -9.56 9.83 18.67
C GLY A 90 -9.59 9.38 17.23
N MET A 91 -8.45 9.46 16.53
CA MET A 91 -8.32 8.99 15.15
C MET A 91 -6.99 8.27 14.95
N VAL A 92 -7.06 7.10 14.33
CA VAL A 92 -5.94 6.36 13.79
C VAL A 92 -5.94 6.58 12.28
N HIS A 93 -4.92 7.22 11.78
CA HIS A 93 -4.78 7.57 10.37
C HIS A 93 -4.27 6.39 9.55
N GLN A 94 -4.56 6.38 8.25
CA GLN A 94 -4.02 5.42 7.30
C GLN A 94 -2.47 5.40 7.33
N ASN A 95 -1.84 6.58 7.41
CA ASN A 95 -0.41 6.73 7.67
C ASN A 95 -0.21 6.98 9.16
N LEU A 96 0.45 6.07 9.86
CA LEU A 96 0.64 6.12 11.30
C LEU A 96 1.50 7.32 11.71
N MET A 97 1.03 8.07 12.71
CA MET A 97 1.64 9.31 13.19
C MET A 97 2.49 9.08 14.45
N LEU A 98 3.41 8.10 14.38
CA LEU A 98 4.35 7.79 15.45
C LEU A 98 5.73 8.35 15.16
N VAL A 99 6.47 8.70 16.22
CA VAL A 99 7.88 9.11 16.14
C VAL A 99 8.75 7.85 16.11
N PRO A 100 9.47 7.54 15.02
CA PRO A 100 10.16 6.27 14.85
C PRO A 100 11.23 5.99 15.91
N SER A 101 11.98 7.03 16.32
CA SER A 101 13.07 6.93 17.30
C SER A 101 12.59 6.78 18.76
N PHE A 102 11.29 7.00 19.02
CA PHE A 102 10.72 6.87 20.36
C PHE A 102 10.30 5.43 20.62
N THR A 103 10.22 5.07 21.91
CA THR A 103 9.60 3.80 22.34
C THR A 103 8.07 3.86 22.14
N VAL A 104 7.44 2.69 22.16
CA VAL A 104 5.97 2.58 22.13
C VAL A 104 5.37 3.38 23.29
N ALA A 105 5.88 3.24 24.52
CA ALA A 105 5.38 3.99 25.67
C ALA A 105 5.52 5.50 25.50
N GLN A 106 6.65 5.98 25.00
CA GLN A 106 6.85 7.41 24.72
C GLN A 106 5.86 7.95 23.70
N ASN A 107 5.56 7.18 22.65
CA ASN A 107 4.56 7.56 21.66
C ASN A 107 3.15 7.56 22.22
N VAL A 108 2.78 6.59 23.03
CA VAL A 108 1.44 6.49 23.62
C VAL A 108 1.14 7.69 24.52
N VAL A 109 2.08 8.10 25.37
CA VAL A 109 1.88 9.21 26.30
C VAL A 109 2.19 10.59 25.71
N LEU A 110 2.68 10.68 24.49
CA LEU A 110 3.12 11.91 23.83
C LEU A 110 2.05 13.01 23.89
N GLY A 111 2.40 14.16 24.49
CA GLY A 111 1.51 15.31 24.70
C GLY A 111 0.57 15.22 25.90
N VAL A 112 0.61 14.10 26.66
CA VAL A 112 -0.08 13.91 27.96
C VAL A 112 0.82 13.05 28.86
N GLU A 113 2.10 13.42 28.90
CA GLU A 113 3.11 12.65 29.62
C GLU A 113 2.87 12.65 31.13
N PRO A 114 2.95 11.49 31.80
CA PRO A 114 2.96 11.44 33.26
C PRO A 114 4.23 12.11 33.79
N GLY A 115 4.09 12.97 34.77
CA GLY A 115 5.26 13.64 35.36
C GLY A 115 4.91 14.75 36.33
N ARG A 116 5.93 15.38 36.90
CA ARG A 116 5.81 16.52 37.81
C ARG A 116 6.84 17.59 37.45
N ARG A 117 6.45 18.86 37.55
CA ARG A 117 7.32 20.02 37.37
C ARG A 117 8.12 20.03 36.05
N GLY A 118 7.51 19.55 34.97
CA GLY A 118 8.17 19.51 33.64
C GLY A 118 9.12 18.32 33.43
N LEU A 119 9.23 17.40 34.40
CA LEU A 119 9.98 16.16 34.24
C LEU A 119 9.02 15.00 33.95
N VAL A 120 9.30 14.28 32.85
CA VAL A 120 8.53 13.12 32.44
C VAL A 120 8.93 11.92 33.31
N ASP A 121 7.93 11.22 33.84
CA ASP A 121 8.12 9.95 34.54
C ASP A 121 8.05 8.79 33.54
N ALA A 122 9.22 8.37 33.06
CA ALA A 122 9.34 7.30 32.08
C ALA A 122 8.79 5.95 32.60
N LYS A 123 8.93 5.67 33.90
CA LYS A 123 8.42 4.44 34.49
C LYS A 123 6.90 4.44 34.51
N ALA A 124 6.29 5.54 34.95
CA ALA A 124 4.84 5.71 34.92
C ALA A 124 4.28 5.64 33.50
N ALA A 125 5.00 6.13 32.46
CA ALA A 125 4.62 6.00 31.07
C ALA A 125 4.57 4.53 30.61
N VAL A 126 5.59 3.74 30.95
CA VAL A 126 5.66 2.31 30.65
C VAL A 126 4.52 1.55 31.35
N GLU A 127 4.31 1.79 32.65
CA GLU A 127 3.25 1.14 33.44
C GLU A 127 1.84 1.52 32.90
N ALA A 128 1.61 2.78 32.54
CA ALA A 128 0.35 3.22 31.97
C ALA A 128 0.08 2.55 30.60
N THR A 129 1.11 2.43 29.77
CA THR A 129 1.00 1.78 28.46
C THR A 129 0.72 0.29 28.59
N ALA A 130 1.43 -0.41 29.49
CA ALA A 130 1.23 -1.84 29.72
C ALA A 130 -0.19 -2.13 30.24
N ARG A 131 -0.69 -1.35 31.19
CA ARG A 131 -2.05 -1.48 31.72
C ARG A 131 -3.11 -1.25 30.63
N LEU A 132 -3.00 -0.18 29.82
CA LEU A 132 -3.92 0.07 28.72
C LEU A 132 -3.88 -1.04 27.67
N ALA A 133 -2.70 -1.58 27.38
CA ALA A 133 -2.53 -2.70 26.45
C ALA A 133 -3.26 -3.96 26.94
N GLU A 134 -3.17 -4.27 28.22
CA GLU A 134 -3.88 -5.39 28.84
C GLU A 134 -5.40 -5.18 28.84
N GLU A 135 -5.88 -4.01 29.26
CA GLU A 135 -7.29 -3.65 29.30
C GLU A 135 -7.93 -3.71 27.89
N ALA A 136 -7.24 -3.20 26.87
CA ALA A 136 -7.72 -3.22 25.49
C ALA A 136 -7.50 -4.56 24.77
N GLY A 137 -6.67 -5.46 25.34
CA GLY A 137 -6.25 -6.69 24.65
C GLY A 137 -5.35 -6.46 23.44
N LEU A 138 -4.58 -5.39 23.45
CA LEU A 138 -3.65 -5.00 22.39
C LEU A 138 -2.21 -5.23 22.90
N ALA A 139 -1.69 -6.42 22.69
CA ALA A 139 -0.34 -6.76 23.13
C ALA A 139 0.71 -5.89 22.42
N VAL A 140 1.52 -5.16 23.19
CA VAL A 140 2.67 -4.36 22.72
C VAL A 140 3.81 -4.50 23.71
N ASP A 141 5.05 -4.30 23.23
CA ASP A 141 6.19 -4.08 24.12
C ASP A 141 6.38 -2.57 24.33
N PRO A 142 6.10 -2.03 25.53
CA PRO A 142 6.22 -0.59 25.80
C PRO A 142 7.63 -0.03 25.64
N LEU A 143 8.68 -0.87 25.76
CA LEU A 143 10.07 -0.47 25.69
C LEU A 143 10.65 -0.57 24.27
N ALA A 144 10.00 -1.28 23.36
CA ALA A 144 10.45 -1.41 21.98
C ALA A 144 10.42 -0.06 21.25
N ARG A 145 11.42 0.22 20.41
CA ARG A 145 11.43 1.39 19.52
C ARG A 145 10.47 1.17 18.38
N VAL A 146 9.73 2.21 18.01
CA VAL A 146 8.72 2.14 16.94
C VAL A 146 9.33 1.77 15.59
N GLU A 147 10.55 2.20 15.29
CA GLU A 147 11.27 1.81 14.06
C GLU A 147 11.57 0.31 13.96
N ALA A 148 11.70 -0.38 15.11
CA ALA A 148 12.07 -1.80 15.19
C ALA A 148 10.87 -2.76 15.26
N VAL A 149 9.63 -2.25 15.34
CA VAL A 149 8.45 -3.10 15.49
C VAL A 149 7.64 -3.20 14.19
N SER A 150 6.85 -4.29 14.06
CA SER A 150 5.98 -4.53 12.91
C SER A 150 4.93 -3.41 12.74
N VAL A 151 4.40 -3.30 11.53
CA VAL A 151 3.33 -2.33 11.23
C VAL A 151 2.09 -2.58 12.11
N GLY A 152 1.74 -3.84 12.35
CA GLY A 152 0.64 -4.21 13.25
C GLY A 152 0.87 -3.73 14.68
N MET A 153 2.11 -3.80 15.20
CA MET A 153 2.42 -3.27 16.52
C MET A 153 2.39 -1.74 16.56
N ARG A 154 2.85 -1.06 15.51
CA ARG A 154 2.73 0.41 15.38
C ARG A 154 1.28 0.84 15.41
N GLN A 155 0.40 0.12 14.74
CA GLN A 155 -1.03 0.41 14.75
C GLN A 155 -1.67 0.22 16.12
N ARG A 156 -1.32 -0.86 16.83
CA ARG A 156 -1.74 -1.06 18.25
C ARG A 156 -1.29 0.12 19.13
N ALA A 157 -0.07 0.62 18.93
CA ALA A 157 0.43 1.79 19.65
C ALA A 157 -0.38 3.07 19.34
N GLU A 158 -0.81 3.31 18.10
CA GLU A 158 -1.69 4.44 17.75
C GLU A 158 -3.07 4.33 18.42
N ILE A 159 -3.65 3.14 18.49
CA ILE A 159 -4.91 2.92 19.19
C ILE A 159 -4.71 3.21 20.70
N LEU A 160 -3.67 2.66 21.32
CA LEU A 160 -3.34 2.91 22.73
C LEU A 160 -3.12 4.39 23.02
N LYS A 161 -2.51 5.14 22.11
CA LYS A 161 -2.34 6.60 22.19
C LYS A 161 -3.69 7.33 22.22
N ALA A 162 -4.67 6.91 21.40
CA ALA A 162 -6.02 7.45 21.44
C ALA A 162 -6.74 7.10 22.75
N LEU A 163 -6.59 5.87 23.25
CA LEU A 163 -7.16 5.41 24.53
C LEU A 163 -6.55 6.15 25.73
N HIS A 164 -5.24 6.38 25.73
CA HIS A 164 -4.55 7.15 26.78
C HIS A 164 -5.12 8.57 26.91
N ARG A 165 -5.55 9.15 25.78
CA ARG A 165 -6.22 10.46 25.70
C ARG A 165 -7.71 10.40 26.03
N ARG A 166 -8.22 9.25 26.52
CA ARG A 166 -9.60 9.01 26.93
C ARG A 166 -10.61 9.19 25.79
N ALA A 167 -10.29 8.70 24.60
CA ALA A 167 -11.22 8.67 23.48
C ALA A 167 -12.49 7.89 23.87
N ARG A 168 -13.65 8.43 23.48
CA ARG A 168 -14.98 7.79 23.55
C ARG A 168 -15.48 7.43 22.16
N VAL A 169 -15.01 8.15 21.16
CA VAL A 169 -15.20 7.85 19.74
C VAL A 169 -13.83 7.58 19.15
N LEU A 170 -13.68 6.44 18.49
CA LEU A 170 -12.45 6.05 17.80
C LEU A 170 -12.71 5.97 16.30
N ILE A 171 -12.00 6.76 15.51
CA ILE A 171 -12.02 6.71 14.05
C ILE A 171 -10.84 5.88 13.59
N LEU A 172 -11.08 4.82 12.81
CA LEU A 172 -10.09 3.94 12.20
C LEU A 172 -10.15 4.08 10.68
N ASP A 173 -9.15 4.69 10.06
CA ASP A 173 -9.10 4.93 8.61
C ASP A 173 -8.23 3.86 7.92
N GLU A 174 -8.89 2.88 7.26
CA GLU A 174 -8.31 1.72 6.58
C GLU A 174 -7.29 0.93 7.43
N PRO A 175 -7.67 0.52 8.66
CA PRO A 175 -6.70 0.01 9.62
C PRO A 175 -6.09 -1.36 9.27
N THR A 176 -6.65 -2.09 8.32
CA THR A 176 -6.23 -3.45 7.93
C THR A 176 -5.46 -3.49 6.61
N ALA A 177 -5.18 -2.32 6.01
CA ALA A 177 -4.56 -2.26 4.68
C ALA A 177 -3.19 -2.94 4.58
N VAL A 178 -2.46 -3.00 5.71
CA VAL A 178 -1.08 -3.52 5.79
C VAL A 178 -0.93 -4.65 6.82
N LEU A 179 -2.04 -5.18 7.33
CA LEU A 179 -2.06 -6.27 8.32
C LEU A 179 -2.20 -7.63 7.65
N THR A 180 -1.60 -8.64 8.30
CA THR A 180 -1.91 -10.04 7.97
C THR A 180 -3.34 -10.40 8.39
N PRO A 181 -3.93 -11.46 7.85
CA PRO A 181 -5.26 -11.91 8.26
C PRO A 181 -5.38 -12.15 9.77
N GLN A 182 -4.33 -12.70 10.40
CA GLN A 182 -4.30 -12.96 11.84
C GLN A 182 -4.23 -11.67 12.66
N GLU A 183 -3.38 -10.71 12.23
CA GLU A 183 -3.31 -9.39 12.87
C GLU A 183 -4.63 -8.61 12.73
N ALA A 184 -5.36 -8.79 11.61
CA ALA A 184 -6.67 -8.22 11.41
C ALA A 184 -7.72 -8.85 12.35
N GLU A 185 -7.71 -10.18 12.50
CA GLU A 185 -8.57 -10.89 13.48
C GLU A 185 -8.31 -10.39 14.91
N ASP A 186 -7.04 -10.23 15.32
CA ASP A 186 -6.65 -9.68 16.63
C ASP A 186 -7.16 -8.24 16.82
N LEU A 187 -7.03 -7.41 15.78
CA LEU A 187 -7.54 -6.05 15.79
C LEU A 187 -9.07 -6.02 15.95
N PHE A 188 -9.78 -6.86 15.21
CA PHE A 188 -11.25 -6.96 15.31
C PHE A 188 -11.70 -7.41 16.69
N ALA A 189 -11.00 -8.38 17.30
CA ALA A 189 -11.26 -8.81 18.66
C ALA A 189 -11.06 -7.65 19.67
N ALA A 190 -10.02 -6.84 19.50
CA ALA A 190 -9.77 -5.68 20.35
C ALA A 190 -10.84 -4.58 20.13
N VAL A 191 -11.22 -4.29 18.88
CA VAL A 191 -12.26 -3.29 18.57
C VAL A 191 -13.62 -3.70 19.14
N ARG A 192 -13.99 -4.99 19.04
CA ARG A 192 -15.22 -5.51 19.68
C ARG A 192 -15.17 -5.33 21.19
N ARG A 193 -14.04 -5.63 21.85
CA ARG A 193 -13.86 -5.43 23.28
C ARG A 193 -13.99 -3.96 23.69
N LEU A 194 -13.44 -3.04 22.90
CA LEU A 194 -13.58 -1.60 23.14
C LEU A 194 -15.04 -1.15 23.00
N ARG A 195 -15.78 -1.64 21.96
CA ARG A 195 -17.20 -1.39 21.81
C ARG A 195 -18.01 -1.91 23.00
N ASP A 196 -17.74 -3.12 23.45
CA ASP A 196 -18.43 -3.73 24.60
C ASP A 196 -18.15 -2.95 25.89
N GLY A 197 -17.02 -2.25 25.97
CA GLY A 197 -16.69 -1.26 26.99
C GLY A 197 -17.37 0.11 26.81
N GLY A 198 -18.26 0.25 25.82
CA GLY A 198 -19.05 1.47 25.56
C GLY A 198 -18.40 2.47 24.60
N MET A 199 -17.29 2.11 23.93
CA MET A 199 -16.66 2.96 22.92
C MET A 199 -17.46 2.92 21.62
N THR A 200 -17.60 4.08 20.96
CA THR A 200 -18.15 4.18 19.61
C THR A 200 -17.01 4.13 18.61
N VAL A 201 -17.15 3.33 17.56
CA VAL A 201 -16.09 3.16 16.54
C VAL A 201 -16.61 3.51 15.17
N LEU A 202 -15.92 4.39 14.45
CA LEU A 202 -16.09 4.65 13.03
C LEU A 202 -15.00 3.92 12.27
N PHE A 203 -15.38 2.90 11.52
CA PHE A 203 -14.47 2.00 10.81
C PHE A 203 -14.55 2.25 9.30
N ILE A 204 -13.48 2.73 8.68
CA ILE A 204 -13.42 2.93 7.25
C ILE A 204 -12.66 1.78 6.62
N SER A 205 -13.29 1.11 5.68
CA SER A 205 -12.65 0.08 4.85
C SER A 205 -13.33 0.02 3.48
N HIS A 206 -12.58 -0.44 2.49
CA HIS A 206 -13.13 -0.81 1.19
C HIS A 206 -13.26 -2.33 1.05
N LYS A 207 -12.77 -3.11 2.02
CA LYS A 207 -12.86 -4.56 2.08
C LYS A 207 -14.19 -4.97 2.73
N LEU A 208 -15.18 -5.31 1.90
CA LEU A 208 -16.55 -5.56 2.35
C LEU A 208 -16.68 -6.74 3.31
N ARG A 209 -15.82 -7.74 3.18
CA ARG A 209 -15.76 -8.88 4.12
C ARG A 209 -15.42 -8.43 5.53
N GLU A 210 -14.39 -7.59 5.68
CA GLU A 210 -13.98 -7.03 6.97
C GLU A 210 -15.11 -6.19 7.60
N VAL A 211 -15.75 -5.36 6.77
CA VAL A 211 -16.90 -4.53 7.19
C VAL A 211 -18.02 -5.39 7.75
N ARG A 212 -18.39 -6.47 7.06
CA ARG A 212 -19.41 -7.40 7.52
C ARG A 212 -19.04 -8.16 8.79
N GLU A 213 -17.77 -8.38 8.99
CA GLU A 213 -17.27 -9.09 10.16
C GLU A 213 -17.29 -8.22 11.41
N ILE A 214 -16.95 -6.92 11.30
CA ILE A 214 -16.69 -6.09 12.48
C ILE A 214 -17.83 -5.14 12.83
N SER A 215 -18.62 -4.65 11.85
CA SER A 215 -19.56 -3.56 12.08
C SER A 215 -20.95 -4.03 12.48
N ASP A 216 -21.65 -3.19 13.25
CA ASP A 216 -23.05 -3.35 13.57
C ASP A 216 -23.93 -2.82 12.41
N ARG A 217 -23.55 -1.66 11.84
CA ARG A 217 -24.23 -1.02 10.71
C ARG A 217 -23.23 -0.46 9.71
N VAL A 218 -23.65 -0.37 8.45
CA VAL A 218 -22.84 0.12 7.34
C VAL A 218 -23.49 1.34 6.71
N SER A 219 -22.75 2.44 6.65
CA SER A 219 -23.11 3.68 5.97
C SER A 219 -22.37 3.75 4.63
N VAL A 220 -23.10 3.81 3.53
CA VAL A 220 -22.51 3.79 2.17
C VAL A 220 -22.44 5.21 1.62
N MET A 221 -21.24 5.67 1.27
CA MET A 221 -21.01 6.97 0.61
C MET A 221 -20.70 6.77 -0.86
N ARG A 222 -21.25 7.64 -1.71
CA ARG A 222 -20.97 7.68 -3.15
C ARG A 222 -20.98 9.11 -3.66
N ALA A 223 -19.93 9.50 -4.39
CA ALA A 223 -19.78 10.83 -4.99
C ALA A 223 -20.04 11.99 -4.02
N GLY A 224 -19.60 11.86 -2.77
CA GLY A 224 -19.73 12.87 -1.72
C GLY A 224 -21.05 12.85 -0.94
N ALA A 225 -21.99 11.99 -1.27
CA ALA A 225 -23.29 11.87 -0.59
C ALA A 225 -23.43 10.54 0.15
N LEU A 226 -24.22 10.51 1.22
CA LEU A 226 -24.64 9.27 1.86
C LEU A 226 -25.77 8.64 1.03
N VAL A 227 -25.54 7.41 0.53
CA VAL A 227 -26.53 6.65 -0.23
C VAL A 227 -27.55 6.01 0.70
N GLY A 228 -27.11 5.53 1.85
CA GLY A 228 -27.95 4.90 2.87
C GLY A 228 -27.13 4.29 3.98
N THR A 229 -27.83 3.88 5.04
CA THR A 229 -27.27 3.11 6.15
C THR A 229 -28.11 1.85 6.31
N VAL A 230 -27.43 0.72 6.40
CA VAL A 230 -28.05 -0.62 6.53
C VAL A 230 -27.48 -1.36 7.73
N ASP A 231 -28.27 -2.26 8.31
CA ASP A 231 -27.78 -3.17 9.34
C ASP A 231 -26.89 -4.23 8.69
N THR A 232 -25.74 -4.51 9.31
CA THR A 232 -24.73 -5.42 8.73
C THR A 232 -25.29 -6.85 8.61
N ALA A 233 -26.12 -7.28 9.58
CA ALA A 233 -26.73 -8.60 9.58
C ALA A 233 -27.69 -8.82 8.39
N ASP A 234 -28.34 -7.74 7.92
CA ASP A 234 -29.38 -7.79 6.89
C ASP A 234 -28.86 -7.52 5.48
N THR A 235 -27.52 -7.40 5.31
CA THR A 235 -26.92 -7.08 4.01
C THR A 235 -25.86 -8.09 3.57
N SER A 236 -25.58 -8.12 2.28
CA SER A 236 -24.52 -8.93 1.68
C SER A 236 -23.41 -8.04 1.10
N GLU A 237 -22.22 -8.62 0.89
CA GLU A 237 -21.13 -7.94 0.21
C GLU A 237 -21.55 -7.44 -1.18
N HIS A 238 -22.33 -8.24 -1.89
CA HIS A 238 -22.87 -7.90 -3.19
C HIS A 238 -23.80 -6.67 -3.14
N SER A 239 -24.71 -6.64 -2.14
CA SER A 239 -25.61 -5.51 -1.93
C SER A 239 -24.84 -4.24 -1.58
N LEU A 240 -23.85 -4.34 -0.70
CA LEU A 240 -22.98 -3.20 -0.36
C LEU A 240 -22.18 -2.70 -1.57
N ALA A 241 -21.61 -3.60 -2.36
CA ALA A 241 -20.91 -3.24 -3.59
C ALA A 241 -21.84 -2.54 -4.59
N ALA A 242 -23.06 -3.03 -4.77
CA ALA A 242 -24.06 -2.40 -5.64
C ALA A 242 -24.42 -0.99 -5.16
N MET A 243 -24.58 -0.76 -3.85
CA MET A 243 -24.81 0.57 -3.28
C MET A 243 -23.62 1.51 -3.49
N MET A 244 -22.38 1.00 -3.34
CA MET A 244 -21.14 1.78 -3.50
C MET A 244 -20.97 2.27 -4.94
N VAL A 245 -21.17 1.37 -5.91
CA VAL A 245 -20.92 1.64 -7.35
C VAL A 245 -22.16 2.17 -8.06
N GLY A 246 -23.36 1.83 -7.57
CA GLY A 246 -24.64 2.22 -8.17
C GLY A 246 -25.08 1.35 -9.33
N ARG A 247 -24.45 0.20 -9.51
CA ARG A 247 -24.82 -0.87 -10.47
C ARG A 247 -24.59 -2.19 -9.78
N GLU A 248 -25.27 -3.24 -10.21
CA GLU A 248 -24.85 -4.61 -9.84
C GLU A 248 -23.49 -4.89 -10.46
N MET A 249 -22.44 -4.91 -9.65
CA MET A 249 -21.10 -5.29 -10.05
C MET A 249 -20.62 -6.42 -9.14
N SER A 250 -20.34 -7.58 -9.71
CA SER A 250 -19.54 -8.62 -9.06
C SER A 250 -18.07 -8.34 -9.28
N LEU A 251 -17.24 -8.50 -8.24
CA LEU A 251 -15.78 -8.52 -8.37
C LEU A 251 -15.28 -9.83 -8.98
N ASP A 252 -16.18 -10.82 -9.09
CA ASP A 252 -15.84 -12.09 -9.74
C ASP A 252 -15.56 -11.83 -11.23
N VAL A 253 -14.32 -12.03 -11.61
CA VAL A 253 -13.92 -12.06 -13.01
C VAL A 253 -13.97 -13.51 -13.47
N ALA A 254 -14.88 -13.80 -14.41
CA ALA A 254 -14.92 -15.11 -15.04
C ALA A 254 -13.57 -15.33 -15.75
N ARG A 255 -12.79 -16.30 -15.27
CA ARG A 255 -11.53 -16.68 -15.91
C ARG A 255 -11.62 -18.12 -16.43
N ALA A 256 -11.22 -18.30 -17.67
CA ALA A 256 -11.00 -19.64 -18.21
C ALA A 256 -9.77 -20.28 -17.55
N ARG A 257 -9.67 -21.60 -17.60
CA ARG A 257 -8.46 -22.30 -17.16
C ARG A 257 -7.27 -21.81 -17.98
N ALA A 258 -6.14 -21.52 -17.32
CA ALA A 258 -4.91 -21.07 -17.98
C ALA A 258 -4.48 -22.04 -19.10
N ARG A 259 -4.17 -21.49 -20.26
CA ARG A 259 -3.58 -22.23 -21.38
C ARG A 259 -2.07 -22.02 -21.36
N ARG A 260 -1.42 -22.71 -20.43
CA ARG A 260 0.04 -22.61 -20.27
C ARG A 260 0.73 -23.08 -21.54
N ALA A 261 1.55 -22.22 -22.12
CA ALA A 261 2.51 -22.54 -23.18
C ALA A 261 3.92 -22.42 -22.61
N GLY A 262 4.98 -22.62 -23.36
CA GLY A 262 6.36 -22.65 -22.87
C GLY A 262 6.72 -21.59 -21.82
N THR A 263 7.77 -21.82 -21.07
CA THR A 263 8.23 -20.95 -19.98
C THR A 263 8.71 -19.60 -20.52
N THR A 264 8.09 -18.50 -20.07
CA THR A 264 8.46 -17.13 -20.45
C THR A 264 9.47 -16.53 -19.49
N LEU A 265 9.26 -16.67 -18.17
CA LEU A 265 10.21 -16.21 -17.14
C LEU A 265 10.85 -17.41 -16.47
N ARG A 266 12.18 -17.42 -16.42
CA ARG A 266 12.99 -18.39 -15.66
C ARG A 266 13.86 -17.65 -14.66
N VAL A 267 13.70 -17.93 -13.38
CA VAL A 267 14.53 -17.38 -12.29
C VAL A 267 15.24 -18.54 -11.61
N ARG A 268 16.57 -18.47 -11.49
CA ARG A 268 17.39 -19.52 -10.87
C ARG A 268 18.41 -18.92 -9.91
N GLY A 269 18.34 -19.34 -8.66
CA GLY A 269 19.28 -18.94 -7.61
C GLY A 269 19.35 -17.43 -7.39
N LEU A 270 18.27 -16.69 -7.71
CA LEU A 270 18.27 -15.23 -7.64
C LEU A 270 18.53 -14.76 -6.22
N ALA A 271 19.64 -14.06 -6.03
CA ALA A 271 20.02 -13.46 -4.76
C ALA A 271 20.38 -11.98 -4.94
N HIS A 272 20.08 -11.19 -3.91
CA HIS A 272 20.43 -9.78 -3.87
C HIS A 272 20.65 -9.35 -2.41
N THR A 273 21.76 -8.66 -2.14
CA THR A 273 22.01 -8.06 -0.84
C THR A 273 21.63 -6.60 -0.90
N ALA A 274 20.58 -6.22 -0.19
CA ALA A 274 20.10 -4.85 -0.15
C ALA A 274 20.85 -4.07 0.95
N PRO A 275 21.42 -2.89 0.65
CA PRO A 275 21.96 -1.98 1.67
C PRO A 275 20.86 -1.43 2.57
N THR A 276 19.68 -1.23 1.99
CA THR A 276 18.42 -0.84 2.63
C THR A 276 17.31 -1.69 2.03
N GLY A 277 16.33 -2.11 2.83
CA GLY A 277 15.27 -3.02 2.41
C GLY A 277 15.63 -4.50 2.66
N GLN A 278 14.92 -5.40 2.00
CA GLN A 278 15.03 -6.84 2.22
C GLN A 278 15.99 -7.49 1.22
N SER A 279 16.91 -8.30 1.71
CA SER A 279 17.78 -9.13 0.87
C SER A 279 17.02 -10.35 0.32
N LEU A 280 17.32 -10.75 -0.93
CA LEU A 280 16.78 -11.96 -1.55
C LEU A 280 17.81 -13.11 -1.47
N HIS A 281 17.32 -14.32 -1.23
CA HIS A 281 18.17 -15.46 -0.89
C HIS A 281 17.88 -16.71 -1.74
N GLY A 282 18.36 -16.71 -2.99
CA GLY A 282 18.33 -17.89 -3.84
C GLY A 282 16.90 -18.29 -4.26
N LEU A 283 16.20 -17.40 -4.94
CA LEU A 283 14.86 -17.67 -5.45
C LEU A 283 14.92 -18.50 -6.73
N ASP A 284 14.09 -19.55 -6.80
CA ASP A 284 13.96 -20.45 -7.94
C ASP A 284 12.47 -20.57 -8.31
N PHE A 285 12.05 -20.07 -9.48
CA PHE A 285 10.68 -20.23 -9.99
C PHE A 285 10.59 -19.92 -11.48
N ASP A 286 9.49 -20.35 -12.08
CA ASP A 286 9.16 -20.12 -13.49
C ASP A 286 7.76 -19.53 -13.63
N VAL A 287 7.54 -18.73 -14.71
CA VAL A 287 6.21 -18.30 -15.14
C VAL A 287 6.03 -18.67 -16.61
N ALA A 288 4.97 -19.40 -16.92
CA ALA A 288 4.66 -19.81 -18.29
C ALA A 288 3.92 -18.69 -19.07
N ALA A 289 3.98 -18.72 -20.39
CA ALA A 289 3.09 -17.93 -21.24
C ALA A 289 1.64 -18.33 -20.99
N GLY A 290 0.74 -17.36 -20.90
CA GLY A 290 -0.69 -17.59 -20.65
C GLY A 290 -1.00 -18.02 -19.21
N GLU A 291 -0.16 -17.60 -18.24
CA GLU A 291 -0.30 -17.92 -16.83
C GLU A 291 -0.19 -16.67 -15.95
N ILE A 292 -0.98 -16.58 -14.89
CA ILE A 292 -0.80 -15.64 -13.80
C ILE A 292 -0.20 -16.38 -12.60
N VAL A 293 1.01 -16.01 -12.22
CA VAL A 293 1.63 -16.47 -10.96
C VAL A 293 1.55 -15.35 -9.94
N GLY A 294 0.84 -15.61 -8.84
CA GLY A 294 0.74 -14.70 -7.71
C GLY A 294 1.95 -14.82 -6.78
N VAL A 295 2.40 -13.71 -6.22
CA VAL A 295 3.40 -13.67 -5.15
C VAL A 295 2.78 -13.02 -3.93
N ALA A 296 2.48 -13.82 -2.92
CA ALA A 296 2.00 -13.39 -1.62
C ALA A 296 3.16 -13.10 -0.68
N GLY A 297 3.00 -12.16 0.23
CA GLY A 297 3.95 -11.87 1.28
C GLY A 297 3.54 -10.61 2.06
N ILE A 298 4.04 -10.49 3.28
CA ILE A 298 3.87 -9.26 4.07
C ILE A 298 4.76 -8.18 3.46
N GLU A 299 4.30 -6.94 3.42
CA GLU A 299 5.09 -5.80 2.94
C GLU A 299 6.49 -5.76 3.59
N GLY A 300 7.53 -5.62 2.77
CA GLY A 300 8.92 -5.64 3.23
C GLY A 300 9.58 -7.02 3.22
N ASN A 301 8.93 -8.07 2.73
CA ASN A 301 9.52 -9.42 2.64
C ASN A 301 10.32 -9.68 1.35
N GLY A 302 10.59 -8.64 0.52
CA GLY A 302 11.42 -8.74 -0.68
C GLY A 302 10.65 -8.68 -2.00
N GLN A 303 9.33 -8.41 -1.97
CA GLN A 303 8.50 -8.31 -3.17
C GLN A 303 8.94 -7.15 -4.08
N THR A 304 9.23 -5.99 -3.49
CA THR A 304 9.68 -4.79 -4.20
C THR A 304 11.02 -5.03 -4.87
N GLU A 305 11.98 -5.60 -4.14
CA GLU A 305 13.31 -5.95 -4.66
C GLU A 305 13.21 -6.97 -5.81
N LEU A 306 12.34 -7.97 -5.68
CA LEU A 306 12.06 -8.93 -6.74
C LEU A 306 11.51 -8.24 -7.99
N ALA A 307 10.48 -7.39 -7.84
CA ALA A 307 9.85 -6.67 -8.94
C ALA A 307 10.85 -5.76 -9.66
N GLU A 308 11.65 -4.99 -8.91
CA GLU A 308 12.66 -4.07 -9.44
C GLU A 308 13.78 -4.78 -10.19
N ILE A 309 14.25 -5.95 -9.70
CA ILE A 309 15.26 -6.74 -10.39
C ILE A 309 14.70 -7.27 -11.70
N LEU A 310 13.51 -7.81 -11.70
CA LEU A 310 12.86 -8.34 -12.91
C LEU A 310 12.51 -7.24 -13.92
N ALA A 311 12.32 -6.00 -13.47
CA ALA A 311 12.08 -4.82 -14.32
C ALA A 311 13.39 -4.16 -14.82
N GLY A 312 14.56 -4.56 -14.29
CA GLY A 312 15.87 -3.98 -14.63
C GLY A 312 16.21 -2.69 -13.89
N LEU A 313 15.43 -2.32 -12.87
CA LEU A 313 15.67 -1.16 -12.00
C LEU A 313 16.76 -1.45 -10.97
N ARG A 314 16.96 -2.70 -10.63
CA ARG A 314 17.97 -3.18 -9.67
C ARG A 314 18.73 -4.36 -10.26
N ARG A 315 20.03 -4.45 -10.02
CA ARG A 315 20.84 -5.59 -10.48
C ARG A 315 20.78 -6.74 -9.49
N PRO A 316 20.67 -7.99 -9.96
CA PRO A 316 20.84 -9.16 -9.10
C PRO A 316 22.28 -9.22 -8.56
N GLY A 317 22.45 -9.74 -7.34
CA GLY A 317 23.76 -10.01 -6.76
C GLY A 317 24.32 -11.36 -7.21
N ALA A 318 23.44 -12.35 -7.43
CA ALA A 318 23.76 -13.67 -7.96
C ALA A 318 22.53 -14.33 -8.59
N GLY A 319 22.73 -15.42 -9.32
CA GLY A 319 21.69 -16.15 -10.02
C GLY A 319 21.50 -15.67 -11.46
N SER A 320 20.45 -16.19 -12.11
CA SER A 320 20.12 -15.84 -13.50
C SER A 320 18.63 -15.55 -13.66
N VAL A 321 18.32 -14.64 -14.57
CA VAL A 321 16.95 -14.25 -14.94
C VAL A 321 16.85 -14.28 -16.45
N HIS A 322 15.98 -15.14 -16.99
CA HIS A 322 15.74 -15.25 -18.43
C HIS A 322 14.29 -14.91 -18.76
N VAL A 323 14.11 -14.09 -19.78
CA VAL A 323 12.80 -13.81 -20.39
C VAL A 323 12.83 -14.39 -21.81
N GLY A 324 12.09 -15.48 -22.01
CA GLY A 324 12.29 -16.35 -23.18
C GLY A 324 13.71 -16.90 -23.20
N ASP A 325 14.44 -16.63 -24.30
CA ASP A 325 15.84 -17.05 -24.46
C ASP A 325 16.85 -15.94 -24.08
N THR A 326 16.38 -14.80 -23.60
CA THR A 326 17.24 -13.65 -23.28
C THR A 326 17.58 -13.66 -21.80
N ASP A 327 18.88 -13.74 -21.47
CA ASP A 327 19.36 -13.45 -20.12
C ASP A 327 19.27 -11.94 -19.86
N THR A 328 18.49 -11.56 -18.87
CA THR A 328 18.24 -10.16 -18.55
C THR A 328 19.03 -9.66 -17.34
N ALA A 329 19.74 -10.52 -16.61
CA ALA A 329 20.41 -10.18 -15.36
C ALA A 329 21.42 -9.02 -15.46
N GLY A 330 22.05 -8.85 -16.63
CA GLY A 330 23.02 -7.77 -16.89
C GLY A 330 22.47 -6.56 -17.63
N LEU A 331 21.20 -6.60 -18.07
CA LEU A 331 20.60 -5.56 -18.90
C LEU A 331 20.12 -4.38 -18.06
N ASP A 332 20.02 -3.22 -18.69
CA ASP A 332 19.33 -2.04 -18.18
C ASP A 332 17.82 -2.14 -18.40
N VAL A 333 17.06 -1.14 -17.94
CA VAL A 333 15.60 -1.06 -18.11
C VAL A 333 15.22 -1.12 -19.60
N ALA A 334 15.96 -0.44 -20.49
CA ALA A 334 15.70 -0.47 -21.92
C ALA A 334 15.92 -1.87 -22.51
N GLY A 335 16.91 -2.61 -22.00
CA GLY A 335 17.16 -4.01 -22.34
C GLY A 335 16.02 -4.93 -21.92
N HIS A 336 15.53 -4.81 -20.69
CA HIS A 336 14.35 -5.55 -20.21
C HIS A 336 13.12 -5.26 -21.06
N ARG A 337 12.86 -3.98 -21.37
CA ARG A 337 11.77 -3.59 -22.26
C ARG A 337 11.89 -4.18 -23.67
N ARG A 338 13.11 -4.26 -24.22
CA ARG A 338 13.37 -4.92 -25.52
C ARG A 338 13.16 -6.43 -25.46
N ALA A 339 13.44 -7.07 -24.33
CA ALA A 339 13.13 -8.48 -24.08
C ALA A 339 11.62 -8.74 -23.90
N GLY A 340 10.81 -7.70 -23.83
CA GLY A 340 9.35 -7.79 -23.72
C GLY A 340 8.83 -7.76 -22.29
N VAL A 341 9.57 -7.14 -21.36
CA VAL A 341 9.11 -6.94 -19.97
C VAL A 341 8.29 -5.66 -19.87
N GLY A 342 7.07 -5.75 -19.34
CA GLY A 342 6.24 -4.65 -18.88
C GLY A 342 6.23 -4.61 -17.35
N TYR A 343 6.19 -3.42 -16.76
CA TYR A 343 6.20 -3.25 -15.30
C TYR A 343 5.20 -2.20 -14.84
N VAL A 344 4.27 -2.63 -14.01
CA VAL A 344 3.35 -1.74 -13.27
C VAL A 344 3.87 -1.68 -11.84
N PRO A 345 4.47 -0.56 -11.40
CA PRO A 345 5.05 -0.43 -10.06
C PRO A 345 3.98 -0.25 -8.98
N GLU A 346 4.36 -0.54 -7.75
CA GLU A 346 3.55 -0.32 -6.55
C GLU A 346 3.29 1.18 -6.32
N ASP A 347 4.35 2.00 -6.36
CA ASP A 347 4.24 3.46 -6.21
C ASP A 347 4.03 4.12 -7.57
N ARG A 348 2.74 4.36 -7.88
CA ARG A 348 2.37 5.05 -9.12
C ARG A 348 2.77 6.52 -9.15
N LEU A 349 3.00 7.15 -7.98
CA LEU A 349 3.28 8.58 -7.88
C LEU A 349 4.77 8.89 -8.10
N HIS A 350 5.66 8.02 -7.62
CA HIS A 350 7.10 8.23 -7.73
C HIS A 350 7.71 7.44 -8.89
N ASP A 351 7.23 6.20 -9.10
CA ASP A 351 7.83 5.27 -10.07
C ASP A 351 6.95 5.03 -11.29
N GLY A 352 5.63 5.22 -11.16
CA GLY A 352 4.67 4.84 -12.19
C GLY A 352 4.47 5.88 -13.28
N ALA A 353 4.45 7.18 -12.95
CA ALA A 353 4.12 8.24 -13.88
C ALA A 353 4.91 9.51 -13.64
N ALA A 354 5.23 10.23 -14.71
CA ALA A 354 5.73 11.59 -14.66
C ALA A 354 4.55 12.54 -14.41
N LEU A 355 4.35 12.93 -13.15
CA LEU A 355 3.13 13.61 -12.69
C LEU A 355 2.89 14.96 -13.34
N ASP A 356 3.96 15.70 -13.64
CA ASP A 356 3.91 17.04 -14.23
C ASP A 356 3.75 17.01 -15.75
N GLU A 357 4.05 15.85 -16.38
CA GLU A 357 3.93 15.65 -17.80
C GLU A 357 2.50 15.28 -18.21
N SER A 358 2.17 15.48 -19.48
CA SER A 358 0.86 15.19 -20.01
C SER A 358 0.53 13.68 -19.99
N ILE A 359 -0.76 13.34 -20.03
CA ILE A 359 -1.21 11.97 -20.19
C ILE A 359 -0.64 11.38 -21.47
N ALA A 360 -0.61 12.16 -22.57
CA ALA A 360 -0.08 11.72 -23.86
C ALA A 360 1.40 11.35 -23.78
N ASP A 361 2.23 12.16 -23.09
CA ASP A 361 3.65 11.89 -22.92
C ASP A 361 3.88 10.63 -22.07
N ASN A 362 3.12 10.47 -20.97
CA ASN A 362 3.17 9.28 -20.14
C ASN A 362 2.78 7.99 -20.90
N LEU A 363 1.85 8.07 -21.85
CA LEU A 363 1.40 6.90 -22.63
C LEU A 363 2.39 6.47 -23.71
N VAL A 364 3.37 7.31 -24.09
CA VAL A 364 4.33 7.01 -25.16
C VAL A 364 5.79 6.94 -24.71
N VAL A 365 6.09 7.22 -23.45
CA VAL A 365 7.47 7.36 -22.93
C VAL A 365 8.35 6.13 -23.20
N ASP A 366 7.78 4.93 -23.20
CA ASP A 366 8.48 3.67 -23.40
C ASP A 366 8.73 3.31 -24.88
N ARG A 367 8.14 4.06 -25.82
CA ARG A 367 8.18 3.79 -27.26
C ARG A 367 8.21 5.05 -28.13
N HIS A 368 8.53 6.19 -27.53
CA HIS A 368 8.54 7.50 -28.20
C HIS A 368 9.46 7.56 -29.42
N ASP A 369 10.50 6.70 -29.48
CA ASP A 369 11.49 6.60 -30.55
C ASP A 369 11.05 5.72 -31.74
N ARG A 370 9.88 5.02 -31.64
CA ARG A 370 9.43 4.01 -32.60
C ARG A 370 8.35 4.53 -33.55
N PRO A 371 8.27 4.01 -34.78
CA PRO A 371 7.12 4.25 -35.66
C PRO A 371 5.82 3.70 -35.02
N PRO A 372 4.67 4.36 -35.17
CA PRO A 372 4.44 5.58 -35.95
C PRO A 372 4.70 6.89 -35.17
N LEU A 373 5.09 6.81 -33.87
CA LEU A 373 5.22 7.94 -32.97
C LEU A 373 6.40 8.86 -33.32
N ALA A 374 7.50 8.26 -33.82
CA ALA A 374 8.64 9.00 -34.31
C ALA A 374 9.03 8.57 -35.74
N ARG A 375 9.68 9.46 -36.46
CA ARG A 375 10.31 9.19 -37.76
C ARG A 375 11.66 9.88 -37.82
N ARG A 376 12.73 9.10 -38.06
CA ARG A 376 14.12 9.60 -38.12
C ARG A 376 14.53 10.37 -36.86
N GLY A 377 14.11 9.89 -35.67
CA GLY A 377 14.43 10.51 -34.37
C GLY A 377 13.58 11.74 -34.02
N VAL A 378 12.61 12.12 -34.86
CA VAL A 378 11.72 13.26 -34.61
C VAL A 378 10.33 12.75 -34.23
N LEU A 379 9.83 13.15 -33.07
CA LEU A 379 8.47 12.88 -32.61
C LEU A 379 7.44 13.51 -33.58
N ARG A 380 6.32 12.83 -33.75
CA ARG A 380 5.18 13.27 -34.54
C ARG A 380 4.00 13.60 -33.61
N PRO A 381 3.79 14.87 -33.25
CA PRO A 381 2.78 15.25 -32.24
C PRO A 381 1.36 14.75 -32.58
N ALA A 382 0.97 14.79 -33.86
CA ALA A 382 -0.33 14.28 -34.29
C ALA A 382 -0.47 12.76 -34.06
N ALA A 383 0.60 11.98 -34.29
CA ALA A 383 0.60 10.53 -34.07
C ALA A 383 0.58 10.21 -32.55
N VAL A 384 1.31 10.99 -31.75
CA VAL A 384 1.30 10.88 -30.28
C VAL A 384 -0.12 11.15 -29.75
N ARG A 385 -0.74 12.26 -30.17
CA ARG A 385 -2.10 12.62 -29.77
C ARG A 385 -3.11 11.53 -30.15
N SER A 386 -3.12 11.08 -31.42
CA SER A 386 -4.04 10.02 -31.86
C SER A 386 -3.82 8.69 -31.14
N HIS A 387 -2.57 8.37 -30.78
CA HIS A 387 -2.26 7.19 -29.96
C HIS A 387 -2.81 7.33 -28.56
N ALA A 388 -2.62 8.49 -27.93
CA ALA A 388 -3.13 8.78 -26.60
C ALA A 388 -4.66 8.77 -26.54
N GLU A 389 -5.34 9.42 -27.51
CA GLU A 389 -6.80 9.44 -27.59
C GLU A 389 -7.38 8.02 -27.67
N ARG A 390 -6.81 7.14 -28.49
CA ARG A 390 -7.22 5.74 -28.58
C ARG A 390 -7.02 4.98 -27.26
N LEU A 391 -5.86 5.13 -26.58
CA LEU A 391 -5.63 4.47 -25.30
C LEU A 391 -6.52 5.02 -24.19
N ILE A 392 -6.84 6.30 -24.21
CA ILE A 392 -7.79 6.93 -23.29
C ILE A 392 -9.18 6.28 -23.43
N GLU A 393 -9.62 6.04 -24.66
CA GLU A 393 -10.88 5.34 -24.96
C GLU A 393 -10.82 3.86 -24.56
N ASP A 394 -9.82 3.11 -25.03
CA ASP A 394 -9.65 1.66 -24.81
C ASP A 394 -9.56 1.31 -23.32
N TYR A 395 -8.94 2.19 -22.52
CA TYR A 395 -8.73 1.99 -21.08
C TYR A 395 -9.72 2.80 -20.22
N ALA A 396 -10.71 3.46 -20.86
CA ALA A 396 -11.72 4.26 -20.19
C ALA A 396 -11.10 5.23 -19.14
N ILE A 397 -10.06 5.96 -19.55
CA ILE A 397 -9.39 6.97 -18.72
C ILE A 397 -10.26 8.23 -18.72
N ARG A 398 -10.70 8.67 -17.55
CA ARG A 398 -11.54 9.86 -17.41
C ARG A 398 -10.66 11.11 -17.40
N THR A 399 -10.56 11.79 -18.52
CA THR A 399 -9.83 13.05 -18.70
C THR A 399 -10.56 13.93 -19.69
N PRO A 400 -10.49 15.28 -19.57
CA PRO A 400 -11.04 16.19 -20.59
C PRO A 400 -10.18 16.24 -21.86
N ASP A 401 -8.86 16.07 -21.75
CA ASP A 401 -7.92 16.17 -22.88
C ASP A 401 -6.62 15.40 -22.61
N PRO A 402 -5.96 14.79 -23.62
CA PRO A 402 -4.67 14.10 -23.47
C PRO A 402 -3.51 14.98 -22.98
N SER A 403 -3.61 16.30 -23.14
CA SER A 403 -2.55 17.26 -22.71
C SER A 403 -2.60 17.60 -21.23
N VAL A 404 -3.61 17.12 -20.48
CA VAL A 404 -3.73 17.36 -19.05
C VAL A 404 -2.60 16.64 -18.30
N PRO A 405 -1.93 17.30 -17.32
CA PRO A 405 -0.93 16.64 -16.49
C PRO A 405 -1.52 15.48 -15.69
N VAL A 406 -0.76 14.37 -15.56
CA VAL A 406 -1.23 13.15 -14.87
C VAL A 406 -1.63 13.43 -13.41
N ARG A 407 -0.97 14.36 -12.73
CA ARG A 407 -1.31 14.78 -11.35
C ARG A 407 -2.75 15.27 -11.16
N ALA A 408 -3.42 15.72 -12.24
CA ALA A 408 -4.80 16.18 -12.18
C ALA A 408 -5.82 15.04 -12.16
N LEU A 409 -5.38 13.80 -12.41
CA LEU A 409 -6.22 12.62 -12.41
C LEU A 409 -6.50 12.09 -11.00
N SER A 410 -7.64 11.39 -10.84
CA SER A 410 -7.85 10.55 -9.66
C SER A 410 -6.89 9.36 -9.65
N GLY A 411 -6.60 8.80 -8.46
CA GLY A 411 -5.70 7.66 -8.33
C GLY A 411 -6.05 6.48 -9.24
N GLY A 412 -7.33 6.15 -9.38
CA GLY A 412 -7.77 5.09 -10.29
C GLY A 412 -7.53 5.42 -11.77
N ASN A 413 -7.73 6.67 -12.21
CA ASN A 413 -7.43 7.07 -13.59
C ASN A 413 -5.92 7.15 -13.86
N MET A 414 -5.13 7.60 -12.88
CA MET A 414 -3.68 7.57 -12.96
C MET A 414 -3.16 6.13 -13.13
N GLN A 415 -3.69 5.19 -12.35
CA GLN A 415 -3.36 3.76 -12.48
C GLN A 415 -3.71 3.22 -13.87
N LYS A 416 -4.85 3.64 -14.44
CA LYS A 416 -5.24 3.28 -15.80
C LYS A 416 -4.25 3.80 -16.86
N VAL A 417 -3.65 4.98 -16.67
CA VAL A 417 -2.60 5.50 -17.57
C VAL A 417 -1.38 4.58 -17.55
N VAL A 418 -0.91 4.21 -16.35
CA VAL A 418 0.24 3.30 -16.19
C VAL A 418 -0.04 1.94 -16.83
N VAL A 419 -1.19 1.33 -16.52
CA VAL A 419 -1.58 0.03 -17.07
C VAL A 419 -1.78 0.08 -18.58
N ALA A 420 -2.37 1.17 -19.11
CA ALA A 420 -2.55 1.37 -20.54
C ALA A 420 -1.20 1.43 -21.28
N ARG A 421 -0.22 2.16 -20.73
CA ARG A 421 1.14 2.19 -21.25
C ARG A 421 1.76 0.80 -21.32
N GLU A 422 1.75 0.08 -20.21
CA GLU A 422 2.41 -1.22 -20.11
C GLU A 422 1.74 -2.29 -20.98
N LEU A 423 0.42 -2.43 -20.91
CA LEU A 423 -0.31 -3.46 -21.67
C LEU A 423 -0.40 -3.17 -23.16
N SER A 424 -0.48 -1.89 -23.58
CA SER A 424 -0.49 -1.54 -25.00
C SER A 424 0.81 -1.91 -25.73
N ALA A 425 1.90 -2.16 -24.99
CA ALA A 425 3.14 -2.71 -25.52
C ALA A 425 3.06 -4.19 -25.87
N ARG A 426 2.02 -4.90 -25.45
CA ARG A 426 1.86 -6.36 -25.53
C ARG A 426 3.08 -7.09 -24.96
N PRO A 427 3.36 -6.93 -23.67
CA PRO A 427 4.54 -7.52 -23.07
C PRO A 427 4.47 -9.04 -23.09
N ARG A 428 5.63 -9.72 -23.23
CA ARG A 428 5.76 -11.16 -23.04
C ARG A 428 5.64 -11.54 -21.58
N LEU A 429 6.24 -10.69 -20.70
CA LEU A 429 6.19 -10.78 -19.25
C LEU A 429 5.64 -9.46 -18.70
N LEU A 430 4.55 -9.52 -17.99
CA LEU A 430 4.01 -8.39 -17.20
C LEU A 430 4.30 -8.63 -15.73
N ILE A 431 5.00 -7.70 -15.10
CA ILE A 431 5.17 -7.62 -13.65
C ILE A 431 4.17 -6.60 -13.14
N ALA A 432 3.19 -7.04 -12.35
CA ALA A 432 2.12 -6.21 -11.81
C ALA A 432 2.24 -6.18 -10.29
N SER A 433 2.80 -5.08 -9.75
CA SER A 433 3.01 -4.94 -8.31
C SER A 433 1.95 -4.03 -7.71
N GLN A 434 1.15 -4.55 -6.76
CA GLN A 434 0.12 -3.82 -5.99
C GLN A 434 -0.82 -3.00 -6.90
N VAL A 435 -1.20 -3.55 -8.05
CA VAL A 435 -1.87 -2.81 -9.14
C VAL A 435 -3.21 -2.20 -8.74
N THR A 436 -3.85 -2.76 -7.73
CA THR A 436 -5.16 -2.29 -7.21
C THR A 436 -5.04 -1.47 -5.93
N ARG A 437 -3.83 -1.26 -5.41
CA ARG A 437 -3.63 -0.48 -4.18
C ARG A 437 -4.14 0.94 -4.33
N GLY A 438 -5.10 1.32 -3.46
CA GLY A 438 -5.64 2.68 -3.43
C GLY A 438 -6.43 3.09 -4.68
N VAL A 439 -7.04 2.13 -5.41
CA VAL A 439 -8.02 2.40 -6.46
C VAL A 439 -9.44 2.07 -5.98
N ASP A 440 -10.44 2.61 -6.68
CA ASP A 440 -11.84 2.29 -6.39
C ASP A 440 -12.25 0.92 -6.95
N VAL A 441 -13.38 0.37 -6.47
CA VAL A 441 -13.88 -0.96 -6.86
C VAL A 441 -14.09 -1.08 -8.37
N GLY A 442 -14.53 -0.01 -9.03
CA GLY A 442 -14.72 0.00 -10.48
C GLY A 442 -13.40 -0.06 -11.25
N ALA A 443 -12.38 0.68 -10.77
CA ALA A 443 -11.03 0.62 -11.32
C ALA A 443 -10.38 -0.75 -11.02
N MET A 444 -10.59 -1.32 -9.82
CA MET A 444 -10.10 -2.64 -9.44
C MET A 444 -10.60 -3.72 -10.39
N ARG A 445 -11.92 -3.78 -10.63
CA ARG A 445 -12.51 -4.74 -11.57
C ARG A 445 -11.93 -4.57 -12.98
N PHE A 446 -11.81 -3.34 -13.44
CA PHE A 446 -11.20 -3.05 -14.75
C PHE A 446 -9.76 -3.61 -14.83
N MET A 447 -8.94 -3.43 -13.77
CA MET A 447 -7.57 -3.98 -13.71
C MET A 447 -7.59 -5.52 -13.78
N TYR A 448 -8.48 -6.16 -13.03
CA TYR A 448 -8.63 -7.62 -13.06
C TYR A 448 -8.95 -8.13 -14.46
N GLU A 449 -9.93 -7.52 -15.14
CA GLU A 449 -10.31 -7.87 -16.51
C GLU A 449 -9.13 -7.69 -17.48
N ARG A 450 -8.30 -6.64 -17.32
CA ARG A 450 -7.12 -6.38 -18.16
C ARG A 450 -5.98 -7.36 -17.91
N LEU A 451 -5.72 -7.74 -16.66
CA LEU A 451 -4.72 -8.76 -16.31
C LEU A 451 -5.10 -10.13 -16.87
N VAL A 452 -6.37 -10.52 -16.70
CA VAL A 452 -6.89 -11.79 -17.25
C VAL A 452 -6.84 -11.77 -18.77
N ALA A 453 -7.23 -10.67 -19.42
CA ALA A 453 -7.16 -10.54 -20.88
C ALA A 453 -5.71 -10.66 -21.39
N ALA A 454 -4.74 -10.01 -20.74
CA ALA A 454 -3.33 -10.11 -21.10
C ALA A 454 -2.81 -11.56 -20.98
N ARG A 455 -3.18 -12.28 -19.91
CA ARG A 455 -2.91 -13.71 -19.77
C ARG A 455 -3.51 -14.53 -20.89
N ASP A 456 -4.78 -14.30 -21.20
CA ASP A 456 -5.52 -15.07 -22.23
C ASP A 456 -4.98 -14.80 -23.64
N GLU A 457 -4.38 -13.62 -23.86
CA GLU A 457 -3.62 -13.26 -25.06
C GLU A 457 -2.21 -13.89 -25.11
N GLY A 458 -1.79 -14.59 -24.05
CA GLY A 458 -0.54 -15.34 -23.98
C GLY A 458 0.59 -14.67 -23.19
N ALA A 459 0.38 -13.54 -22.55
CA ALA A 459 1.39 -12.95 -21.68
C ALA A 459 1.61 -13.82 -20.43
N ALA A 460 2.85 -13.91 -19.96
CA ALA A 460 3.17 -14.35 -18.61
C ALA A 460 2.94 -13.18 -17.65
N VAL A 461 2.19 -13.40 -16.57
CA VAL A 461 1.90 -12.36 -15.59
C VAL A 461 2.45 -12.78 -14.22
N LEU A 462 3.32 -11.95 -13.64
CA LEU A 462 3.74 -12.06 -12.26
C LEU A 462 2.97 -11.00 -11.46
N LEU A 463 1.97 -11.44 -10.70
CA LEU A 463 1.10 -10.58 -9.89
C LEU A 463 1.60 -10.58 -8.44
N ILE A 464 2.13 -9.45 -7.99
CA ILE A 464 2.61 -9.23 -6.63
C ILE A 464 1.57 -8.40 -5.89
N SER A 465 0.99 -8.95 -4.82
CA SER A 465 -0.01 -8.24 -4.02
C SER A 465 0.05 -8.63 -2.55
N ALA A 466 -0.27 -7.68 -1.68
CA ALA A 466 -0.54 -7.95 -0.26
C ALA A 466 -2.00 -8.40 -0.03
N ASP A 467 -2.89 -8.16 -1.00
CA ASP A 467 -4.29 -8.56 -0.93
C ASP A 467 -4.45 -10.02 -1.37
N LEU A 468 -4.67 -10.91 -0.40
CA LEU A 468 -4.86 -12.34 -0.66
C LEU A 468 -6.15 -12.61 -1.45
N THR A 469 -7.18 -11.80 -1.30
CA THR A 469 -8.42 -11.94 -2.08
C THR A 469 -8.13 -11.73 -3.56
N GLU A 470 -7.34 -10.69 -3.91
CA GLU A 470 -6.89 -10.44 -5.29
C GLU A 470 -6.08 -11.61 -5.83
N LEU A 471 -5.07 -12.07 -5.06
CA LEU A 471 -4.20 -13.17 -5.48
C LEU A 471 -4.98 -14.46 -5.71
N LEU A 472 -5.89 -14.84 -4.81
CA LEU A 472 -6.70 -16.04 -4.94
C LEU A 472 -7.73 -15.95 -6.08
N ALA A 473 -8.24 -14.74 -6.35
CA ALA A 473 -9.18 -14.52 -7.45
C ALA A 473 -8.50 -14.60 -8.83
N LEU A 474 -7.27 -14.15 -8.99
CA LEU A 474 -6.63 -13.96 -10.29
C LEU A 474 -5.55 -15.01 -10.61
N SER A 475 -4.84 -15.52 -9.61
CA SER A 475 -3.65 -16.34 -9.85
C SER A 475 -3.99 -17.78 -10.20
N ASP A 476 -3.28 -18.36 -11.14
CA ASP A 476 -3.35 -19.78 -11.51
C ASP A 476 -2.44 -20.62 -10.60
N ARG A 477 -1.30 -20.03 -10.17
CA ARG A 477 -0.39 -20.55 -9.14
C ARG A 477 -0.05 -19.47 -8.15
N LEU A 478 0.36 -19.86 -6.93
CA LEU A 478 0.75 -18.93 -5.89
C LEU A 478 2.11 -19.30 -5.30
N LEU A 479 2.96 -18.30 -5.16
CA LEU A 479 4.22 -18.35 -4.43
C LEU A 479 4.07 -17.53 -3.15
N VAL A 480 4.70 -17.93 -2.06
CA VAL A 480 4.74 -17.13 -0.83
C VAL A 480 6.18 -16.75 -0.54
N LEU A 481 6.41 -15.45 -0.44
CA LEU A 481 7.71 -14.85 -0.14
C LEU A 481 7.73 -14.38 1.32
N LYS A 482 8.75 -14.80 2.07
CA LYS A 482 9.00 -14.40 3.44
C LYS A 482 10.49 -14.23 3.69
N ASP A 483 10.87 -13.11 4.30
CA ASP A 483 12.27 -12.80 4.64
C ASP A 483 13.22 -13.04 3.46
N GLY A 484 12.80 -12.63 2.24
CA GLY A 484 13.57 -12.78 1.00
C GLY A 484 13.71 -14.21 0.48
N ARG A 485 12.90 -15.17 0.96
CA ARG A 485 12.89 -16.57 0.55
C ARG A 485 11.51 -17.02 0.09
N LEU A 486 11.46 -17.91 -0.89
CA LEU A 486 10.23 -18.64 -1.18
C LEU A 486 10.01 -19.70 -0.09
N VAL A 487 8.90 -19.60 0.63
CA VAL A 487 8.52 -20.51 1.72
C VAL A 487 7.37 -21.45 1.34
N ALA A 488 6.59 -21.11 0.32
CA ALA A 488 5.56 -22.00 -0.20
C ALA A 488 5.33 -21.80 -1.70
N ARG A 489 4.87 -22.87 -2.36
CA ARG A 489 4.44 -22.91 -3.76
C ARG A 489 3.15 -23.73 -3.85
N PHE A 490 2.13 -23.15 -4.45
CA PHE A 490 0.86 -23.80 -4.74
C PHE A 490 0.65 -23.79 -6.25
N ASP A 491 0.57 -24.97 -6.86
CA ASP A 491 0.44 -25.14 -8.31
C ASP A 491 -1.01 -24.99 -8.80
N ASP A 492 -1.95 -24.89 -7.88
CA ASP A 492 -3.36 -24.58 -8.09
C ASP A 492 -3.88 -23.77 -6.90
N THR A 493 -4.63 -22.72 -7.18
CA THR A 493 -5.26 -21.88 -6.17
C THR A 493 -6.69 -22.30 -5.82
N THR A 494 -7.23 -23.32 -6.50
CA THR A 494 -8.59 -23.80 -6.27
C THR A 494 -8.76 -24.36 -4.86
N GLY A 495 -9.70 -23.80 -4.10
CA GLY A 495 -9.94 -24.19 -2.70
C GLY A 495 -8.90 -23.70 -1.68
N LEU A 496 -7.90 -22.95 -2.13
CA LEU A 496 -6.95 -22.30 -1.22
C LEU A 496 -7.63 -21.13 -0.50
N THR A 497 -7.43 -21.02 0.81
CA THR A 497 -8.03 -19.98 1.64
C THR A 497 -6.97 -18.97 2.10
N GLU A 498 -7.38 -17.71 2.33
CA GLU A 498 -6.52 -16.67 2.89
C GLU A 498 -5.85 -17.12 4.20
N LYS A 499 -6.62 -17.77 5.08
CA LYS A 499 -6.11 -18.30 6.36
C LYS A 499 -4.97 -19.30 6.15
N ARG A 500 -5.11 -20.18 5.16
CA ARG A 500 -4.07 -21.16 4.82
C ARG A 500 -2.80 -20.47 4.31
N VAL A 501 -2.93 -19.53 3.38
CA VAL A 501 -1.78 -18.76 2.85
C VAL A 501 -1.13 -17.92 3.96
N GLY A 502 -1.94 -17.32 4.84
CA GLY A 502 -1.47 -16.53 5.98
C GLY A 502 -0.51 -17.28 6.91
N LEU A 503 -0.71 -18.59 7.13
CA LEU A 503 0.20 -19.41 7.95
C LEU A 503 1.64 -19.45 7.36
N TYR A 504 1.74 -19.55 6.03
CA TYR A 504 3.04 -19.52 5.34
C TYR A 504 3.64 -18.10 5.35
N MET A 505 2.85 -17.06 5.16
CA MET A 505 3.30 -15.68 5.23
C MET A 505 3.89 -15.32 6.60
N LEU A 506 3.32 -15.87 7.68
CA LEU A 506 3.83 -15.72 9.05
C LEU A 506 5.03 -16.65 9.34
N GLY A 507 5.28 -17.65 8.50
CA GLY A 507 6.34 -18.65 8.69
C GLY A 507 6.01 -19.72 9.73
N VAL A 508 4.72 -19.89 10.06
CA VAL A 508 4.23 -21.00 10.90
C VAL A 508 4.35 -22.33 10.15
N GLU A 509 4.10 -22.29 8.84
CA GLU A 509 4.27 -23.41 7.93
C GLU A 509 5.25 -23.04 6.81
N GLN A 510 5.92 -24.05 6.25
CA GLN A 510 6.75 -23.91 5.05
C GLN A 510 6.76 -25.21 4.27
N HIS A 511 6.90 -25.11 2.95
CA HIS A 511 7.11 -26.29 2.10
C HIS A 511 8.57 -26.73 2.14
N GLU A 512 8.81 -28.01 2.01
CA GLU A 512 10.17 -28.56 1.83
C GLU A 512 10.80 -27.99 0.54
N ARG A 513 12.12 -27.78 0.56
CA ARG A 513 12.86 -27.19 -0.57
C ARG A 513 12.66 -27.97 -1.88
N GLY A 514 12.57 -29.31 -1.82
CA GLY A 514 12.30 -30.15 -3.00
C GLY A 514 10.98 -29.80 -3.70
N ARG A 515 9.92 -29.53 -2.94
CA ARG A 515 8.61 -29.11 -3.48
C ARG A 515 8.65 -27.72 -4.11
N LEU A 516 9.46 -26.80 -3.58
CA LEU A 516 9.60 -25.46 -4.14
C LEU A 516 10.23 -25.46 -5.53
N THR A 517 11.16 -26.40 -5.78
CA THR A 517 11.92 -26.53 -7.03
C THR A 517 11.44 -27.64 -7.95
N GLU A 518 10.37 -28.36 -7.58
CA GLU A 518 9.82 -29.45 -8.37
C GLU A 518 9.40 -29.00 -9.78
N GLY A 519 9.85 -29.70 -10.81
CA GLY A 519 9.51 -29.41 -12.20
C GLY A 519 10.15 -28.15 -12.79
N LEU A 520 11.15 -27.55 -12.11
CA LEU A 520 11.93 -26.45 -12.68
C LEU A 520 12.98 -27.02 -13.64
N ASP A 521 12.89 -26.71 -14.93
CA ASP A 521 13.89 -27.12 -15.92
C ASP A 521 15.25 -26.46 -15.61
N GLY A 522 16.30 -27.28 -15.44
CA GLY A 522 17.68 -26.79 -15.38
C GLY A 522 18.50 -27.07 -14.13
N THR A 523 18.06 -27.93 -13.19
CA THR A 523 18.91 -28.36 -12.05
C THR A 523 19.67 -29.69 -12.30
N ALA A 524 19.65 -30.24 -13.53
CA ALA A 524 20.42 -31.42 -13.89
C ALA A 524 21.50 -31.06 -14.89
N GLY A 525 22.72 -30.84 -14.44
CA GLY A 525 23.81 -30.76 -15.40
C GLY A 525 25.14 -30.21 -14.89
N ALA A 526 25.82 -30.92 -13.98
CA ALA A 526 27.27 -30.98 -13.99
C ALA A 526 27.74 -32.20 -13.17
N GLY A 527 27.93 -33.32 -13.82
CA GLY A 527 28.59 -34.47 -13.19
C GLY A 527 28.41 -35.77 -13.96
N GLY A 528 29.29 -36.00 -14.97
CA GLY A 528 29.81 -37.33 -15.23
C GLY A 528 29.07 -38.24 -16.18
N ALA A 529 29.39 -38.12 -17.46
CA ALA A 529 29.35 -39.25 -18.37
C ALA A 529 30.39 -40.29 -17.95
N ALA A 530 29.98 -41.54 -17.79
CA ALA A 530 30.70 -42.72 -18.29
C ALA A 530 30.14 -44.05 -17.73
N GLY A 531 29.88 -45.00 -18.58
CA GLY A 531 30.00 -46.43 -18.28
C GLY A 531 28.74 -47.26 -18.26
N ALA A 532 28.37 -47.74 -19.45
CA ALA A 532 27.49 -48.90 -19.62
C ALA A 532 28.16 -50.17 -19.06
N GLY A 533 27.35 -51.11 -18.52
CA GLY A 533 27.86 -52.48 -18.29
C GLY A 533 27.07 -53.31 -17.30
N SER A 534 26.10 -54.07 -17.81
CA SER A 534 25.70 -55.47 -17.49
C SER A 534 25.64 -56.01 -16.08
N THR A 535 24.45 -56.53 -15.76
CA THR A 535 24.10 -57.87 -15.17
C THR A 535 24.81 -58.42 -13.96
N GLY A 536 24.05 -58.84 -12.93
CA GLY A 536 24.48 -59.85 -11.99
C GLY A 536 23.69 -59.97 -10.70
N VAL A 537 22.99 -61.03 -10.59
CA VAL A 537 22.20 -61.56 -9.48
C VAL A 537 23.09 -61.91 -8.29
N GLY A 538 22.63 -61.81 -7.05
CA GLY A 538 23.12 -62.53 -5.90
C GLY A 538 22.90 -61.85 -4.55
N GLY A 539 22.04 -62.43 -3.74
CA GLY A 539 21.76 -62.10 -2.33
C GLY A 539 22.78 -62.69 -1.34
N PRO A 540 22.43 -62.94 -0.09
CA PRO A 540 22.83 -62.04 1.02
C PRO A 540 23.82 -62.69 2.00
N ALA A 541 24.50 -61.96 2.85
CA ALA A 541 24.91 -62.39 4.20
C ALA A 541 25.69 -61.36 5.02
N ALA A 542 25.22 -61.25 6.27
CA ALA A 542 25.94 -61.27 7.54
C ALA A 542 26.91 -60.14 7.95
N ALA A 543 26.46 -59.43 8.96
CA ALA A 543 27.04 -59.10 10.27
C ALA A 543 28.59 -59.02 10.41
N SER A 544 29.07 -57.88 10.97
CA SER A 544 29.84 -57.89 12.21
C SER A 544 30.46 -56.51 12.52
N GLY A 545 30.22 -56.02 13.71
CA GLY A 545 31.12 -55.58 14.71
C GLY A 545 31.66 -54.12 14.69
N PRO A 546 31.76 -53.49 15.85
CA PRO A 546 32.04 -52.06 15.97
C PRO A 546 33.51 -51.75 16.03
N ALA A 547 33.90 -50.58 15.57
CA ALA A 547 35.27 -50.06 15.69
C ALA A 547 35.30 -48.73 16.45
N PRO A 548 36.44 -48.31 16.98
CA PRO A 548 36.52 -47.61 18.24
C PRO A 548 36.42 -46.10 18.16
N THR A 549 35.89 -45.56 19.23
CA THR A 549 35.82 -44.12 19.56
C THR A 549 37.20 -43.53 19.80
N GLY A 550 37.57 -42.50 19.04
CA GLY A 550 38.65 -41.58 19.38
C GLY A 550 38.07 -40.29 20.02
N PRO A 551 38.83 -39.62 20.90
CA PRO A 551 38.33 -38.49 21.67
C PRO A 551 38.20 -37.21 20.79
N PRO A 552 37.31 -36.26 21.18
CA PRO A 552 37.11 -35.03 20.43
C PRO A 552 38.31 -34.06 20.57
N PRO A 553 38.60 -33.25 19.54
CA PRO A 553 39.63 -32.22 19.64
C PRO A 553 39.17 -31.06 20.54
N GLY A 554 40.09 -30.55 21.35
CA GLY A 554 39.90 -29.45 22.27
C GLY A 554 39.64 -28.10 21.55
N PRO A 555 39.15 -27.09 22.27
CA PRO A 555 38.77 -25.83 21.69
C PRO A 555 39.97 -25.03 21.18
N ALA A 556 39.80 -24.40 20.02
CA ALA A 556 40.75 -23.48 19.43
C ALA A 556 40.91 -22.20 20.26
N PRO A 557 42.10 -21.58 20.29
CA PRO A 557 42.32 -20.35 21.04
C PRO A 557 41.61 -19.15 20.41
N ALA A 558 41.09 -18.24 21.24
CA ALA A 558 40.45 -17.01 20.86
C ALA A 558 41.41 -16.11 20.04
N PRO A 559 40.89 -15.39 19.01
CA PRO A 559 41.70 -14.41 18.30
C PRO A 559 41.97 -13.19 19.18
N GLY A 560 43.23 -12.76 19.20
CA GLY A 560 43.69 -11.61 19.95
C GLY A 560 43.03 -10.32 19.48
N THR A 561 42.71 -9.47 20.43
CA THR A 561 42.26 -8.10 20.27
C THR A 561 43.26 -7.29 19.45
N ALA A 562 42.82 -6.77 18.30
CA ALA A 562 43.52 -5.73 17.57
C ALA A 562 43.40 -4.39 18.32
N PRO A 563 44.41 -3.51 18.28
CA PRO A 563 44.37 -2.24 18.97
C PRO A 563 43.39 -1.27 18.29
N GLU A 564 42.64 -0.51 19.12
CA GLU A 564 41.77 0.56 18.69
C GLU A 564 42.54 1.64 17.90
N PRO A 565 41.99 2.18 16.81
CA PRO A 565 42.54 3.36 16.17
C PRO A 565 42.24 4.59 17.02
N GLY A 566 43.29 5.37 17.29
CA GLY A 566 43.23 6.62 18.03
C GLY A 566 42.32 7.64 17.37
N PRO A 567 41.83 8.66 18.14
CA PRO A 567 40.88 9.64 17.65
C PRO A 567 41.50 10.50 16.56
N GLY A 568 40.80 10.58 15.41
CA GLY A 568 41.11 11.48 14.31
C GLY A 568 40.90 12.98 14.70
N PRO A 569 41.54 13.91 13.99
CA PRO A 569 41.52 15.31 14.35
C PRO A 569 40.11 15.91 14.26
N VAL A 570 39.75 16.66 15.28
CA VAL A 570 38.54 17.49 15.40
C VAL A 570 38.54 18.56 14.30
N PRO A 571 37.48 18.72 13.51
CA PRO A 571 37.37 19.84 12.59
C PRO A 571 37.22 21.16 13.38
N GLY A 572 38.03 22.16 13.00
CA GLY A 572 37.98 23.50 13.57
C GLY A 572 36.66 24.21 13.24
N PRO A 573 36.31 25.26 14.03
CA PRO A 573 35.07 25.99 13.83
C PRO A 573 35.09 26.82 12.55
N ASP A 574 33.94 26.83 11.85
CA ASP A 574 33.67 27.64 10.67
C ASP A 574 33.88 29.15 10.98
N PRO A 575 34.40 29.91 10.02
CA PRO A 575 34.56 31.36 10.21
C PRO A 575 33.20 32.09 10.20
N ALA A 576 33.04 33.01 11.16
CA ALA A 576 31.87 33.86 11.31
C ALA A 576 31.63 34.73 10.05
N PRO A 577 30.36 35.00 9.68
CA PRO A 577 30.05 35.93 8.59
C PRO A 577 30.44 37.36 8.95
N GLY A 578 31.14 38.02 8.02
CA GLY A 578 31.55 39.41 8.12
C GLY A 578 30.37 40.40 8.12
N PRO A 579 30.58 41.63 8.64
CA PRO A 579 29.49 42.58 8.85
C PRO A 579 29.02 43.19 7.52
N HIS A 580 27.71 43.20 7.32
CA HIS A 580 27.06 43.99 6.27
C HIS A 580 27.23 45.49 6.55
N THR A 581 27.86 46.18 5.65
CA THR A 581 27.90 47.64 5.62
C THR A 581 26.57 48.21 5.13
N ASP A 582 25.93 48.89 6.02
CA ASP A 582 24.77 49.75 5.82
C ASP A 582 25.19 50.99 5.04
N THR A 583 24.61 51.25 3.88
CA THR A 583 24.64 52.54 3.22
C THR A 583 23.21 53.02 3.00
N GLY A 584 22.85 53.96 3.80
CA GLY A 584 21.57 54.64 3.87
C GLY A 584 21.30 55.59 2.69
N PRO A 585 20.25 56.40 2.75
CA PRO A 585 19.37 56.72 1.64
C PRO A 585 19.69 58.03 0.93
N GLY A 586 19.46 58.08 -0.40
CA GLY A 586 19.50 59.29 -1.24
C GLY A 586 18.08 59.70 -1.63
N GLN A 587 17.82 60.96 -1.28
CA GLN A 587 16.59 61.72 -1.47
C GLN A 587 16.37 62.18 -2.93
N GLY A 588 15.08 62.44 -3.22
CA GLY A 588 14.61 63.47 -4.16
C GLY A 588 14.00 62.89 -5.45
N SER A 589 12.93 63.32 -5.99
CA SER A 589 12.02 64.46 -5.79
C SER A 589 10.84 64.27 -6.74
N THR A 590 9.65 64.56 -6.25
CA THR A 590 8.56 65.31 -6.89
C THR A 590 8.28 65.18 -8.38
N THR A 591 7.09 64.75 -8.78
CA THR A 591 6.07 65.62 -9.37
C THR A 591 4.80 64.82 -9.71
N ASP A 592 3.73 65.18 -9.07
CA ASP A 592 2.34 65.13 -9.57
C ASP A 592 2.11 66.43 -10.37
N PRO A 593 1.17 66.68 -11.23
CA PRO A 593 -0.26 66.35 -11.08
C PRO A 593 -1.08 66.15 -12.37
N ASN A 594 -2.35 65.73 -12.19
CA ASN A 594 -3.56 66.11 -12.92
C ASN A 594 -3.67 65.89 -14.44
N ASP A 595 -4.64 65.21 -14.94
CA ASP A 595 -5.87 65.90 -15.40
C ASP A 595 -6.98 64.91 -15.80
N ALA A 596 -8.14 65.43 -15.65
CA ALA A 596 -9.50 65.00 -15.79
C ALA A 596 -9.95 64.60 -17.21
N GLY A 597 -11.11 63.90 -17.24
CA GLY A 597 -11.95 63.84 -18.45
C GLY A 597 -12.81 62.59 -18.52
N SER A 598 -13.91 62.55 -17.78
CA SER A 598 -15.36 62.62 -18.16
C SER A 598 -15.72 61.92 -19.49
N GLY A 599 -16.72 61.03 -19.38
CA GLY A 599 -17.55 60.62 -20.53
C GLY A 599 -18.29 59.29 -20.42
N ASP A 600 -19.42 59.31 -19.74
CA ASP A 600 -20.54 58.41 -19.91
C ASP A 600 -21.51 59.09 -20.92
N PRO A 601 -22.58 58.50 -21.49
CA PRO A 601 -23.13 57.16 -21.50
C PRO A 601 -23.67 56.71 -22.90
N GLY A 602 -24.25 55.51 -22.96
CA GLY A 602 -25.30 55.30 -23.96
C GLY A 602 -25.57 53.91 -24.50
N LYS A 603 -26.51 53.21 -23.89
CA LYS A 603 -27.66 52.47 -24.48
C LYS A 603 -27.47 51.47 -25.62
N ALA A 604 -27.92 50.28 -25.32
CA ALA A 604 -29.14 49.60 -25.85
C ALA A 604 -28.91 48.53 -26.92
N SER A 605 -29.40 47.35 -26.54
CA SER A 605 -30.42 46.49 -27.18
C SER A 605 -30.03 45.41 -28.19
N THR A 606 -30.46 44.22 -27.78
CA THR A 606 -31.09 43.14 -28.59
C THR A 606 -30.38 42.58 -29.81
N GLU A 607 -29.96 41.32 -29.73
CA GLU A 607 -30.71 40.09 -30.06
C GLU A 607 -30.06 38.86 -29.44
#